data_7c928591141002ec2f5e9f6ef44f12a8
#
_entry.id   7c928591141002ec2f5e9f6ef44f12a8
#
_cell.length_a   1.000
_cell.length_b   1.000
_cell.length_c   1.000
_cell.angle_alpha   90.00
_cell.angle_beta   90.00
_cell.angle_gamma   90.00
#
_symmetry.space_group_name_H-M   'P 1'
#
loop_
_entity.id
_entity.type
_entity.pdbx_description
1 polymer ?
#
loop_
_entity_poly.entity_id
_entity_poly.type
_entity_poly.pdbx_seq_one_letter_code
_entity_poly.pdbx_strand_id
1 'polypeptide(L)'
;MPTTARVARIHEYGPPEVLRFEDIVVGEPGDDEALIRNTVIGLNFVDVYYRRGTLPVPAFPAIIGDEAAGVVEAVGKNVKNVSVGDRVVYGDIAFGAYATARLHPADRLVRIPAGVSDAQAASAFLKGLTARYLLKEVLELRPGDTVLYHAAAGGVGQIFVQWAKALGLKVIGTVSSDAKAKLARHAGCDHVINYSSEDFVAGALAFTEGNGVAAVFDSVGADTFRGSLAVLRPRGTLVQFGKASGSPEPVDPFELAPRALYLTWPILPHYTSTAEDLAIAAADLFDAIATGILKVDPSNLYPFSQLIEAHHDLEERRTTGAAVLRVTTADLP
;
A
#
# COMPACT_ATOMS: atom_id res chain seq x y z
N MET A 1 -7.00 26.59 -22.58
CA MET A 1 -6.93 27.35 -21.31
C MET A 1 -6.12 26.48 -20.35
N PRO A 2 -5.29 27.05 -19.48
CA PRO A 2 -4.53 26.23 -18.54
C PRO A 2 -5.49 25.44 -17.65
N THR A 3 -5.17 24.17 -17.40
CA THR A 3 -5.96 23.31 -16.51
C THR A 3 -5.82 23.78 -15.07
N THR A 4 -6.94 24.05 -14.40
CA THR A 4 -6.98 24.32 -12.97
C THR A 4 -7.35 23.05 -12.23
N ALA A 5 -6.69 22.78 -11.11
CA ALA A 5 -6.96 21.63 -10.27
C ALA A 5 -7.14 22.05 -8.81
N ARG A 6 -8.09 21.43 -8.13
CA ARG A 6 -8.16 21.45 -6.67
C ARG A 6 -7.21 20.42 -6.11
N VAL A 7 -6.37 20.85 -5.17
CA VAL A 7 -5.39 20.01 -4.51
C VAL A 7 -5.53 20.07 -3.01
N ALA A 8 -5.15 19.01 -2.31
CA ALA A 8 -4.93 19.06 -0.88
C ALA A 8 -3.43 19.03 -0.60
N ARG A 9 -2.90 20.07 0.04
CA ARG A 9 -1.48 20.20 0.35
C ARG A 9 -1.23 20.59 1.79
N ILE A 10 0.00 20.33 2.22
CA ILE A 10 0.50 20.70 3.54
C ILE A 10 1.50 21.84 3.44
N HIS A 11 1.44 22.77 4.38
CA HIS A 11 2.39 23.89 4.53
C HIS A 11 3.38 23.64 5.65
N GLU A 12 3.09 22.65 6.49
CA GLU A 12 3.90 22.17 7.62
C GLU A 12 3.53 20.73 7.94
N TYR A 13 4.37 20.04 8.69
CA TYR A 13 4.04 18.70 9.22
C TYR A 13 3.04 18.82 10.37
N GLY A 14 2.14 17.83 10.51
CA GLY A 14 1.19 17.83 11.61
C GLY A 14 0.07 16.79 11.52
N PRO A 15 -1.00 17.01 12.32
CA PRO A 15 -2.21 16.17 12.31
C PRO A 15 -3.00 16.35 10.99
N PRO A 16 -4.08 15.58 10.75
CA PRO A 16 -4.85 15.65 9.50
C PRO A 16 -5.31 17.06 9.09
N GLU A 17 -5.52 17.96 10.03
CA GLU A 17 -5.97 19.34 9.83
C GLU A 17 -4.96 20.25 9.11
N VAL A 18 -3.67 19.81 8.96
CA VAL A 18 -2.69 20.56 8.16
C VAL A 18 -2.94 20.45 6.66
N LEU A 19 -3.79 19.50 6.23
CA LEU A 19 -4.23 19.37 4.85
C LEU A 19 -5.19 20.50 4.48
N ARG A 20 -4.79 21.30 3.49
CA ARG A 20 -5.59 22.46 3.01
C ARG A 20 -5.93 22.27 1.55
N PHE A 21 -7.22 22.46 1.24
CA PHE A 21 -7.68 22.47 -0.15
C PHE A 21 -7.41 23.85 -0.78
N GLU A 22 -6.76 23.81 -1.93
CA GLU A 22 -6.40 25.02 -2.69
C GLU A 22 -6.56 24.73 -4.19
N ASP A 23 -6.82 25.77 -4.96
CA ASP A 23 -6.89 25.67 -6.42
C ASP A 23 -5.56 26.16 -7.01
N ILE A 24 -5.00 25.37 -7.93
CA ILE A 24 -3.73 25.66 -8.60
C ILE A 24 -3.86 25.54 -10.11
N VAL A 25 -2.99 26.21 -10.84
CA VAL A 25 -2.80 25.99 -12.28
C VAL A 25 -1.79 24.84 -12.47
N VAL A 26 -2.19 23.79 -13.18
CA VAL A 26 -1.35 22.61 -13.40
C VAL A 26 -0.33 22.81 -14.51
N GLY A 27 -0.62 23.63 -15.52
CA GLY A 27 0.24 23.82 -16.69
C GLY A 27 0.04 22.75 -17.79
N GLU A 28 0.90 22.81 -18.79
CA GLU A 28 0.92 21.83 -19.90
C GLU A 28 1.95 20.75 -19.62
N PRO A 29 1.74 19.50 -20.11
CA PRO A 29 2.71 18.43 -19.89
C PRO A 29 4.03 18.72 -20.62
N GLY A 30 5.14 18.45 -19.90
CA GLY A 30 6.48 18.38 -20.50
C GLY A 30 6.58 17.27 -21.54
N ASP A 31 7.71 17.19 -22.23
CA ASP A 31 7.92 16.29 -23.36
C ASP A 31 7.63 14.80 -23.04
N ASP A 32 7.93 14.35 -21.81
CA ASP A 32 7.81 12.97 -21.34
C ASP A 32 6.71 12.80 -20.26
N GLU A 33 5.84 13.80 -20.10
CA GLU A 33 4.78 13.80 -19.11
C GLU A 33 3.39 13.62 -19.73
N ALA A 34 2.43 13.24 -18.91
CA ALA A 34 1.01 13.28 -19.23
C ALA A 34 0.24 14.11 -18.19
N LEU A 35 -0.79 14.81 -18.62
CA LEU A 35 -1.80 15.42 -17.77
C LEU A 35 -2.88 14.38 -17.50
N ILE A 36 -3.13 14.12 -16.21
CA ILE A 36 -4.11 13.13 -15.76
C ILE A 36 -5.19 13.86 -14.95
N ARG A 37 -6.45 13.61 -15.27
CA ARG A 37 -7.59 13.91 -14.41
C ARG A 37 -7.83 12.70 -13.51
N ASN A 38 -7.60 12.85 -12.22
CA ASN A 38 -7.86 11.78 -11.26
C ASN A 38 -9.37 11.57 -11.08
N THR A 39 -9.78 10.31 -11.05
CA THR A 39 -11.17 9.89 -10.77
C THR A 39 -11.30 9.27 -9.39
N VAL A 40 -10.27 8.52 -8.97
CA VAL A 40 -10.19 7.89 -7.65
C VAL A 40 -8.75 7.95 -7.16
N ILE A 41 -8.56 8.40 -5.93
CA ILE A 41 -7.26 8.53 -5.29
C ILE A 41 -7.14 7.46 -4.21
N GLY A 42 -6.03 6.71 -4.18
CA GLY A 42 -5.74 5.74 -3.14
C GLY A 42 -5.24 6.43 -1.87
N LEU A 43 -5.73 6.00 -0.71
CA LEU A 43 -5.22 6.43 0.58
C LEU A 43 -4.32 5.36 1.16
N ASN A 44 -3.10 5.74 1.55
CA ASN A 44 -2.06 4.83 2.02
C ASN A 44 -1.44 5.30 3.34
N PHE A 45 -0.96 4.37 4.16
CA PHE A 45 -0.35 4.75 5.45
C PHE A 45 0.96 5.54 5.26
N VAL A 46 1.62 5.41 4.12
CA VAL A 46 2.79 6.22 3.76
C VAL A 46 2.46 7.71 3.67
N ASP A 47 1.24 8.07 3.25
CA ASP A 47 0.76 9.46 3.19
C ASP A 47 0.73 10.09 4.59
N VAL A 48 0.41 9.28 5.62
CA VAL A 48 0.48 9.69 7.03
C VAL A 48 1.93 9.98 7.43
N TYR A 49 2.89 9.15 6.97
CA TYR A 49 4.31 9.39 7.26
C TYR A 49 4.80 10.70 6.66
N TYR A 50 4.42 11.03 5.43
CA TYR A 50 4.76 12.30 4.81
C TYR A 50 4.09 13.47 5.52
N ARG A 51 2.79 13.36 5.80
CA ARG A 51 2.07 14.43 6.49
C ARG A 51 2.65 14.73 7.89
N ARG A 52 3.03 13.68 8.63
CA ARG A 52 3.61 13.81 9.99
C ARG A 52 5.11 14.15 10.01
N GLY A 53 5.79 14.16 8.87
CA GLY A 53 7.24 14.36 8.79
C GLY A 53 8.06 13.14 9.24
N THR A 54 7.45 11.97 9.37
CA THR A 54 8.18 10.70 9.60
C THR A 54 9.03 10.34 8.38
N LEU A 55 8.53 10.69 7.20
CA LEU A 55 9.27 10.75 5.95
C LEU A 55 9.28 12.20 5.46
N PRO A 56 10.41 12.72 4.95
CA PRO A 56 10.50 14.10 4.50
C PRO A 56 9.74 14.33 3.19
N VAL A 57 9.14 15.50 3.03
CA VAL A 57 8.71 16.02 1.72
C VAL A 57 9.80 16.93 1.15
N PRO A 58 9.93 17.05 -0.19
CA PRO A 58 11.02 17.83 -0.80
C PRO A 58 11.01 19.31 -0.44
N ALA A 59 9.83 19.92 -0.35
CA ALA A 59 9.62 21.33 0.00
C ALA A 59 8.18 21.57 0.43
N PHE A 60 7.94 22.70 1.13
CA PHE A 60 6.60 23.22 1.40
C PHE A 60 6.26 24.40 0.47
N PRO A 61 4.99 24.57 0.09
CA PRO A 61 3.87 23.66 0.31
C PRO A 61 3.98 22.38 -0.54
N ALA A 62 3.61 21.23 0.03
CA ALA A 62 3.68 19.92 -0.64
C ALA A 62 2.27 19.34 -0.88
N ILE A 63 2.01 18.88 -2.09
CA ILE A 63 0.87 18.01 -2.39
C ILE A 63 1.35 16.59 -2.17
N ILE A 64 0.81 15.91 -1.18
CA ILE A 64 1.15 14.52 -0.88
C ILE A 64 0.20 13.54 -1.60
N GLY A 65 0.28 12.25 -1.25
CA GLY A 65 -0.47 11.17 -1.90
C GLY A 65 0.32 10.56 -3.05
N ASP A 66 0.37 9.23 -3.07
CA ASP A 66 1.22 8.47 -3.99
C ASP A 66 0.43 7.70 -5.06
N GLU A 67 -0.85 7.45 -4.86
CA GLU A 67 -1.65 6.54 -5.68
C GLU A 67 -2.93 7.19 -6.20
N ALA A 68 -3.20 7.06 -7.50
CA ALA A 68 -4.53 7.36 -8.05
C ALA A 68 -4.77 6.64 -9.37
N ALA A 69 -6.06 6.50 -9.71
CA ALA A 69 -6.55 6.17 -11.04
C ALA A 69 -7.17 7.42 -11.67
N GLY A 70 -7.07 7.52 -12.98
CA GLY A 70 -7.60 8.66 -13.72
C GLY A 70 -7.64 8.45 -15.22
N VAL A 71 -7.91 9.54 -15.93
CA VAL A 71 -7.97 9.58 -17.40
C VAL A 71 -6.90 10.54 -17.91
N VAL A 72 -6.18 10.13 -18.93
CA VAL A 72 -5.19 10.97 -19.60
C VAL A 72 -5.91 12.04 -20.43
N GLU A 73 -5.61 13.31 -20.17
CA GLU A 73 -6.21 14.46 -20.88
C GLU A 73 -5.27 15.10 -21.90
N ALA A 74 -3.96 15.03 -21.66
CA ALA A 74 -2.94 15.49 -22.61
C ALA A 74 -1.65 14.69 -22.43
N VAL A 75 -0.83 14.63 -23.45
CA VAL A 75 0.47 13.95 -23.44
C VAL A 75 1.54 14.82 -24.08
N GLY A 76 2.76 14.72 -23.57
CA GLY A 76 3.94 15.32 -24.17
C GLY A 76 4.34 14.63 -25.48
N LYS A 77 5.16 15.30 -26.27
CA LYS A 77 5.50 14.86 -27.65
C LYS A 77 6.24 13.53 -27.73
N ASN A 78 6.95 13.14 -26.68
CA ASN A 78 7.73 11.90 -26.63
C ASN A 78 6.94 10.70 -26.09
N VAL A 79 5.76 10.95 -25.49
CA VAL A 79 4.93 9.91 -24.87
C VAL A 79 4.36 8.95 -25.91
N LYS A 80 4.58 7.64 -25.71
CA LYS A 80 4.13 6.58 -26.63
C LYS A 80 3.37 5.45 -25.94
N ASN A 81 3.48 5.33 -24.62
CA ASN A 81 2.90 4.23 -23.84
C ASN A 81 1.43 4.46 -23.46
N VAL A 82 0.97 5.72 -23.44
CA VAL A 82 -0.42 6.11 -23.16
C VAL A 82 -0.91 7.15 -24.17
N SER A 83 -2.22 7.29 -24.29
CA SER A 83 -2.89 8.23 -25.21
C SER A 83 -4.02 8.96 -24.49
N VAL A 84 -4.42 10.13 -25.01
CA VAL A 84 -5.58 10.87 -24.49
C VAL A 84 -6.82 9.97 -24.50
N GLY A 85 -7.53 9.94 -23.38
CA GLY A 85 -8.69 9.09 -23.14
C GLY A 85 -8.37 7.74 -22.50
N ASP A 86 -7.10 7.34 -22.40
CA ASP A 86 -6.72 6.11 -21.71
C ASP A 86 -7.02 6.23 -20.21
N ARG A 87 -7.61 5.18 -19.64
CA ARG A 87 -7.72 5.02 -18.18
C ARG A 87 -6.41 4.47 -17.65
N VAL A 88 -5.84 5.16 -16.67
CA VAL A 88 -4.52 4.84 -16.11
C VAL A 88 -4.55 4.80 -14.59
N VAL A 89 -3.60 4.07 -14.03
CA VAL A 89 -3.30 4.07 -12.59
C VAL A 89 -1.81 4.31 -12.40
N TYR A 90 -1.46 4.96 -11.30
CA TYR A 90 -0.09 5.13 -10.82
C TYR A 90 -0.06 4.94 -9.31
N GLY A 91 1.08 4.51 -8.78
CA GLY A 91 1.25 4.24 -7.36
C GLY A 91 2.73 4.05 -7.05
N ASP A 92 3.47 5.11 -7.26
CA ASP A 92 4.88 5.20 -6.94
C ASP A 92 5.14 6.47 -6.11
N ILE A 93 6.31 6.59 -5.53
CA ILE A 93 6.68 7.70 -4.65
C ILE A 93 6.74 9.09 -5.33
N ALA A 94 6.00 9.29 -6.40
CA ALA A 94 5.85 10.60 -7.04
C ALA A 94 4.69 11.37 -6.40
N PHE A 95 4.95 12.11 -5.35
CA PHE A 95 3.98 12.97 -4.65
C PHE A 95 3.01 13.69 -5.59
N GLY A 96 1.82 14.01 -5.08
CA GLY A 96 0.87 14.88 -5.77
C GLY A 96 -0.43 14.19 -6.18
N ALA A 97 -0.71 12.98 -5.70
CA ALA A 97 -1.96 12.31 -6.00
C ALA A 97 -3.18 12.98 -5.36
N TYR A 98 -3.02 13.76 -4.27
CA TYR A 98 -4.12 14.49 -3.67
C TYR A 98 -4.49 15.73 -4.49
N ALA A 99 -4.91 15.50 -5.71
CA ALA A 99 -5.26 16.50 -6.70
C ALA A 99 -6.39 15.99 -7.61
N THR A 100 -7.22 16.89 -8.10
CA THR A 100 -8.23 16.53 -9.13
C THR A 100 -7.60 16.36 -10.51
N ALA A 101 -6.46 17.01 -10.78
CA ALA A 101 -5.64 16.80 -11.96
C ALA A 101 -4.17 17.09 -11.64
N ARG A 102 -3.26 16.41 -12.35
CA ARG A 102 -1.81 16.59 -12.18
C ARG A 102 -1.02 16.21 -13.44
N LEU A 103 0.19 16.72 -13.51
CA LEU A 103 1.22 16.18 -14.42
C LEU A 103 1.91 14.98 -13.76
N HIS A 104 2.25 13.98 -14.57
CA HIS A 104 2.94 12.77 -14.11
C HIS A 104 3.87 12.25 -15.20
N PRO A 105 5.07 11.75 -14.88
CA PRO A 105 5.92 11.04 -15.83
C PRO A 105 5.17 9.90 -16.51
N ALA A 106 5.13 9.91 -17.84
CA ALA A 106 4.29 8.99 -18.58
C ALA A 106 4.76 7.53 -18.50
N ASP A 107 6.06 7.30 -18.33
CA ASP A 107 6.67 5.98 -18.15
C ASP A 107 6.30 5.29 -16.83
N ARG A 108 5.70 6.06 -15.89
CA ARG A 108 5.19 5.55 -14.61
C ARG A 108 3.67 5.29 -14.64
N LEU A 109 3.02 5.47 -15.78
CA LEU A 109 1.59 5.24 -15.94
C LEU A 109 1.31 3.84 -16.47
N VAL A 110 0.39 3.15 -15.81
CA VAL A 110 -0.08 1.82 -16.22
C VAL A 110 -1.54 1.92 -16.68
N ARG A 111 -1.85 1.40 -17.87
CA ARG A 111 -3.23 1.33 -18.35
C ARG A 111 -4.05 0.38 -17.51
N ILE A 112 -5.25 0.81 -17.12
CA ILE A 112 -6.20 -0.03 -16.40
C ILE A 112 -6.88 -0.97 -17.41
N PRO A 113 -6.80 -2.30 -17.22
CA PRO A 113 -7.44 -3.27 -18.10
C PRO A 113 -8.97 -3.10 -18.17
N ALA A 114 -9.55 -3.51 -19.30
CA ALA A 114 -10.99 -3.64 -19.38
C ALA A 114 -11.52 -4.61 -18.31
N GLY A 115 -12.63 -4.24 -17.65
CA GLY A 115 -13.21 -5.04 -16.56
C GLY A 115 -12.71 -4.67 -15.16
N VAL A 116 -11.64 -3.87 -15.03
CA VAL A 116 -11.20 -3.30 -13.75
C VAL A 116 -11.71 -1.86 -13.66
N SER A 117 -12.43 -1.53 -12.58
CA SER A 117 -12.87 -0.15 -12.33
C SER A 117 -11.73 0.71 -11.78
N ASP A 118 -11.84 2.05 -11.91
CA ASP A 118 -10.87 2.99 -11.33
C ASP A 118 -10.75 2.82 -9.82
N ALA A 119 -11.88 2.56 -9.15
CA ALA A 119 -11.90 2.33 -7.71
C ALA A 119 -11.14 1.04 -7.33
N GLN A 120 -11.31 -0.03 -8.09
CA GLN A 120 -10.52 -1.25 -7.87
C GLN A 120 -9.03 -1.01 -8.14
N ALA A 121 -8.70 -0.32 -9.24
CA ALA A 121 -7.31 -0.01 -9.56
C ALA A 121 -6.64 0.82 -8.46
N ALA A 122 -7.24 1.95 -8.04
CA ALA A 122 -6.72 2.81 -6.99
C ALA A 122 -6.73 2.15 -5.58
N SER A 123 -7.58 1.12 -5.37
CA SER A 123 -7.57 0.35 -4.13
C SER A 123 -6.45 -0.68 -4.06
N ALA A 124 -6.01 -1.16 -5.24
CA ALA A 124 -5.16 -2.33 -5.33
C ALA A 124 -3.74 -2.03 -5.79
N PHE A 125 -3.50 -0.95 -6.52
CA PHE A 125 -2.26 -0.82 -7.28
C PHE A 125 -1.03 -0.78 -6.36
N LEU A 126 -0.84 0.26 -5.56
CA LEU A 126 0.30 0.37 -4.64
C LEU A 126 0.33 -0.79 -3.64
N LYS A 127 -0.82 -1.18 -3.13
CA LYS A 127 -0.96 -2.26 -2.14
C LYS A 127 -0.66 -3.63 -2.75
N GLY A 128 -1.08 -3.86 -3.99
CA GLY A 128 -0.83 -5.08 -4.73
C GLY A 128 0.62 -5.20 -5.18
N LEU A 129 1.22 -4.12 -5.67
CA LEU A 129 2.66 -4.09 -5.95
C LEU A 129 3.47 -4.38 -4.69
N THR A 130 3.03 -3.85 -3.54
CA THR A 130 3.66 -4.15 -2.24
C THR A 130 3.52 -5.63 -1.89
N ALA A 131 2.33 -6.20 -1.96
CA ALA A 131 2.12 -7.62 -1.67
C ALA A 131 2.92 -8.51 -2.63
N ARG A 132 3.03 -8.13 -3.91
CA ARG A 132 3.77 -8.86 -4.94
C ARG A 132 5.25 -8.95 -4.61
N TYR A 133 5.94 -7.82 -4.38
CA TYR A 133 7.37 -7.89 -4.11
C TYR A 133 7.67 -8.62 -2.79
N LEU A 134 6.83 -8.44 -1.77
CA LEU A 134 6.96 -9.15 -0.50
C LEU A 134 6.89 -10.67 -0.67
N LEU A 135 5.99 -11.17 -1.53
CA LEU A 135 5.76 -12.59 -1.72
C LEU A 135 6.68 -13.24 -2.75
N LYS A 136 7.11 -12.49 -3.78
CA LYS A 136 7.78 -13.09 -4.94
C LYS A 136 9.25 -12.69 -5.09
N GLU A 137 9.72 -11.61 -4.43
CA GLU A 137 11.04 -11.05 -4.71
C GLU A 137 11.93 -10.86 -3.48
N VAL A 138 11.35 -10.66 -2.29
CA VAL A 138 12.15 -10.43 -1.06
C VAL A 138 12.83 -11.71 -0.56
N LEU A 139 12.14 -12.83 -0.64
CA LEU A 139 12.63 -14.14 -0.15
C LEU A 139 11.96 -15.28 -0.90
N GLU A 140 12.64 -16.42 -0.94
CA GLU A 140 12.12 -17.64 -1.55
C GLU A 140 11.21 -18.37 -0.56
N LEU A 141 9.90 -18.25 -0.74
CA LEU A 141 8.88 -19.01 -0.02
C LEU A 141 8.44 -20.22 -0.83
N ARG A 142 8.16 -21.35 -0.15
CA ARG A 142 7.73 -22.59 -0.79
C ARG A 142 6.31 -22.95 -0.39
N PRO A 143 5.53 -23.60 -1.26
CA PRO A 143 4.24 -24.15 -0.87
C PRO A 143 4.35 -24.98 0.42
N GLY A 144 3.45 -24.72 1.37
CA GLY A 144 3.46 -25.33 2.70
C GLY A 144 4.22 -24.53 3.77
N ASP A 145 5.06 -23.53 3.41
CA ASP A 145 5.67 -22.66 4.41
C ASP A 145 4.58 -21.88 5.17
N THR A 146 4.76 -21.75 6.49
CA THR A 146 3.91 -20.92 7.34
C THR A 146 4.54 -19.54 7.48
N VAL A 147 3.76 -18.49 7.23
CA VAL A 147 4.16 -17.10 7.40
C VAL A 147 3.21 -16.40 8.37
N LEU A 148 3.72 -15.38 9.08
CA LEU A 148 2.90 -14.49 9.89
C LEU A 148 2.83 -13.12 9.22
N TYR A 149 1.62 -12.57 9.13
CA TYR A 149 1.37 -11.23 8.58
C TYR A 149 0.64 -10.35 9.60
N HIS A 150 1.27 -9.25 9.99
CA HIS A 150 0.65 -8.28 10.88
C HIS A 150 -0.34 -7.37 10.13
N ALA A 151 -1.43 -6.99 10.81
CA ALA A 151 -2.52 -6.19 10.24
C ALA A 151 -3.20 -6.86 9.01
N ALA A 152 -3.49 -8.15 9.09
CA ALA A 152 -4.02 -8.98 8.00
C ALA A 152 -5.38 -8.49 7.42
N ALA A 153 -6.16 -7.71 8.16
CA ALA A 153 -7.40 -7.10 7.69
C ALA A 153 -7.22 -5.71 7.03
N GLY A 154 -5.98 -5.21 6.93
CA GLY A 154 -5.64 -3.95 6.28
C GLY A 154 -5.60 -4.06 4.75
N GLY A 155 -5.39 -2.92 4.07
CA GLY A 155 -5.39 -2.87 2.60
C GLY A 155 -4.37 -3.80 1.94
N VAL A 156 -3.09 -3.73 2.34
CA VAL A 156 -2.06 -4.67 1.84
C VAL A 156 -2.32 -6.08 2.35
N GLY A 157 -2.75 -6.22 3.63
CA GLY A 157 -2.93 -7.50 4.28
C GLY A 157 -3.94 -8.40 3.56
N GLN A 158 -5.09 -7.88 3.16
CA GLN A 158 -6.10 -8.67 2.45
C GLN A 158 -5.60 -9.15 1.08
N ILE A 159 -4.87 -8.31 0.35
CA ILE A 159 -4.26 -8.69 -0.94
C ILE A 159 -3.15 -9.73 -0.72
N PHE A 160 -2.27 -9.47 0.25
CA PHE A 160 -1.17 -10.38 0.59
C PHE A 160 -1.70 -11.77 0.96
N VAL A 161 -2.70 -11.85 1.85
CA VAL A 161 -3.26 -13.13 2.31
C VAL A 161 -3.83 -13.93 1.13
N GLN A 162 -4.68 -13.31 0.29
CA GLN A 162 -5.25 -13.99 -0.87
C GLN A 162 -4.16 -14.52 -1.81
N TRP A 163 -3.13 -13.71 -2.08
CA TRP A 163 -2.04 -14.10 -2.98
C TRP A 163 -1.16 -15.17 -2.37
N ALA A 164 -0.81 -15.05 -1.08
CA ALA A 164 -0.07 -16.07 -0.34
C ALA A 164 -0.78 -17.43 -0.36
N LYS A 165 -2.11 -17.44 -0.22
CA LYS A 165 -2.92 -18.67 -0.33
C LYS A 165 -2.85 -19.28 -1.73
N ALA A 166 -2.91 -18.47 -2.79
CA ALA A 166 -2.76 -18.94 -4.15
C ALA A 166 -1.37 -19.52 -4.44
N LEU A 167 -0.34 -19.06 -3.70
CA LEU A 167 1.02 -19.62 -3.73
C LEU A 167 1.19 -20.87 -2.85
N GLY A 168 0.13 -21.34 -2.19
CA GLY A 168 0.15 -22.53 -1.34
C GLY A 168 0.75 -22.32 0.05
N LEU A 169 0.90 -21.07 0.51
CA LEU A 169 1.40 -20.77 1.85
C LEU A 169 0.32 -20.95 2.93
N LYS A 170 0.76 -21.22 4.16
CA LYS A 170 -0.08 -21.12 5.35
C LYS A 170 0.11 -19.74 5.98
N VAL A 171 -0.98 -19.01 6.25
CA VAL A 171 -0.93 -17.64 6.74
C VAL A 171 -1.53 -17.53 8.14
N ILE A 172 -0.72 -17.07 9.09
CA ILE A 172 -1.18 -16.59 10.40
C ILE A 172 -1.36 -15.08 10.26
N GLY A 173 -2.59 -14.58 10.46
CA GLY A 173 -2.89 -13.16 10.43
C GLY A 173 -3.06 -12.59 11.84
N THR A 174 -2.50 -11.43 12.15
CA THR A 174 -2.80 -10.72 13.39
C THR A 174 -3.74 -9.54 13.14
N VAL A 175 -4.64 -9.30 14.06
CA VAL A 175 -5.67 -8.25 13.98
C VAL A 175 -5.96 -7.65 15.35
N SER A 176 -6.63 -6.48 15.38
CA SER A 176 -6.96 -5.74 16.62
C SER A 176 -8.39 -5.92 17.12
N SER A 177 -9.22 -6.71 16.44
CA SER A 177 -10.62 -6.92 16.85
C SER A 177 -11.23 -8.14 16.19
N ASP A 178 -12.32 -8.64 16.75
CA ASP A 178 -13.06 -9.79 16.20
C ASP A 178 -13.71 -9.48 14.84
N ALA A 179 -14.14 -8.24 14.62
CA ALA A 179 -14.63 -7.81 13.31
C ALA A 179 -13.54 -7.94 12.24
N LYS A 180 -12.31 -7.49 12.54
CA LYS A 180 -11.15 -7.63 11.66
C LYS A 180 -10.71 -9.09 11.51
N ALA A 181 -10.91 -9.92 12.55
CA ALA A 181 -10.61 -11.35 12.47
C ALA A 181 -11.51 -12.06 11.44
N LYS A 182 -12.78 -11.68 11.35
CA LYS A 182 -13.69 -12.21 10.31
C LYS A 182 -13.18 -11.87 8.90
N LEU A 183 -12.70 -10.65 8.67
CA LEU A 183 -12.16 -10.22 7.38
C LEU A 183 -10.88 -10.97 7.02
N ALA A 184 -9.96 -11.12 7.98
CA ALA A 184 -8.73 -11.87 7.77
C ALA A 184 -8.99 -13.35 7.43
N ARG A 185 -9.97 -13.99 8.10
CA ARG A 185 -10.41 -15.36 7.76
C ARG A 185 -11.04 -15.41 6.37
N HIS A 186 -11.87 -14.42 6.02
CA HIS A 186 -12.48 -14.35 4.69
C HIS A 186 -11.44 -14.17 3.58
N ALA A 187 -10.36 -13.42 3.85
CA ALA A 187 -9.22 -13.28 2.94
C ALA A 187 -8.42 -14.58 2.79
N GLY A 188 -8.56 -15.55 3.70
CA GLY A 188 -7.94 -16.87 3.61
C GLY A 188 -6.87 -17.17 4.67
N CYS A 189 -6.74 -16.40 5.75
CA CYS A 189 -5.84 -16.76 6.86
C CYS A 189 -6.21 -18.13 7.41
N ASP A 190 -5.21 -19.02 7.56
CA ASP A 190 -5.38 -20.35 8.18
C ASP A 190 -5.57 -20.22 9.69
N HIS A 191 -4.93 -19.24 10.30
CA HIS A 191 -5.09 -18.90 11.70
C HIS A 191 -5.15 -17.36 11.87
N VAL A 192 -5.96 -16.89 12.80
CA VAL A 192 -6.10 -15.45 13.07
C VAL A 192 -6.00 -15.22 14.56
N ILE A 193 -5.08 -14.35 14.96
CA ILE A 193 -4.82 -13.97 16.34
C ILE A 193 -5.31 -12.54 16.57
N ASN A 194 -6.23 -12.36 17.50
CA ASN A 194 -6.66 -11.05 17.96
C ASN A 194 -5.75 -10.61 19.11
N TYR A 195 -4.72 -9.82 18.79
CA TYR A 195 -3.72 -9.37 19.79
C TYR A 195 -4.28 -8.48 20.89
N SER A 196 -5.54 -8.02 20.81
CA SER A 196 -6.19 -7.30 21.92
C SER A 196 -6.63 -8.23 23.03
N SER A 197 -6.73 -9.53 22.79
CA SER A 197 -7.17 -10.56 23.73
C SER A 197 -6.19 -11.73 23.89
N GLU A 198 -5.23 -11.86 22.97
CA GLU A 198 -4.32 -13.00 22.90
C GLU A 198 -2.87 -12.54 22.70
N ASP A 199 -1.92 -13.26 23.29
CA ASP A 199 -0.50 -13.10 22.97
C ASP A 199 -0.21 -13.73 21.59
N PHE A 200 0.17 -12.88 20.62
CA PHE A 200 0.41 -13.35 19.27
C PHE A 200 1.63 -14.27 19.16
N VAL A 201 2.62 -14.13 20.04
CA VAL A 201 3.81 -15.01 20.07
C VAL A 201 3.38 -16.42 20.48
N ALA A 202 2.65 -16.52 21.59
CA ALA A 202 2.14 -17.79 22.08
C ALA A 202 1.19 -18.45 21.06
N GLY A 203 0.27 -17.68 20.46
CA GLY A 203 -0.66 -18.18 19.44
C GLY A 203 0.04 -18.69 18.16
N ALA A 204 1.03 -17.95 17.66
CA ALA A 204 1.79 -18.38 16.50
C ALA A 204 2.65 -19.63 16.76
N LEU A 205 3.29 -19.71 17.90
CA LEU A 205 4.05 -20.89 18.30
C LEU A 205 3.14 -22.10 18.52
N ALA A 206 1.97 -21.91 19.14
CA ALA A 206 0.99 -23.00 19.29
C ALA A 206 0.52 -23.55 17.94
N PHE A 207 0.17 -22.67 16.98
CA PHE A 207 -0.23 -23.08 15.63
C PHE A 207 0.87 -23.82 14.87
N THR A 208 2.13 -23.48 15.11
CA THR A 208 3.30 -24.12 14.46
C THR A 208 3.92 -25.23 15.30
N GLU A 209 3.24 -25.71 16.36
CA GLU A 209 3.73 -26.78 17.24
C GLU A 209 5.13 -26.49 17.80
N GLY A 210 5.43 -25.22 18.08
CA GLY A 210 6.72 -24.73 18.56
C GLY A 210 7.81 -24.56 17.49
N ASN A 211 7.56 -24.94 16.23
CA ASN A 211 8.56 -24.85 15.15
C ASN A 211 8.84 -23.41 14.69
N GLY A 212 7.88 -22.51 14.88
CA GLY A 212 7.95 -21.12 14.39
C GLY A 212 7.64 -20.98 12.90
N VAL A 213 7.61 -19.72 12.43
CA VAL A 213 7.24 -19.38 11.04
C VAL A 213 8.46 -19.14 10.16
N ALA A 214 8.30 -19.36 8.83
CA ALA A 214 9.36 -19.13 7.85
C ALA A 214 9.69 -17.66 7.69
N ALA A 215 8.67 -16.81 7.72
CA ALA A 215 8.81 -15.36 7.63
C ALA A 215 7.73 -14.66 8.43
N VAL A 216 8.06 -13.46 8.91
CA VAL A 216 7.10 -12.49 9.44
C VAL A 216 7.13 -11.26 8.55
N PHE A 217 5.96 -10.80 8.10
CA PHE A 217 5.77 -9.55 7.38
C PHE A 217 5.16 -8.52 8.32
N ASP A 218 5.94 -7.51 8.66
CA ASP A 218 5.62 -6.55 9.71
C ASP A 218 5.58 -5.11 9.18
N SER A 219 4.38 -4.53 9.17
CA SER A 219 4.15 -3.11 8.86
C SER A 219 3.86 -2.27 10.10
N VAL A 220 3.81 -2.91 11.28
CA VAL A 220 3.43 -2.27 12.55
C VAL A 220 4.63 -1.61 13.22
N GLY A 221 5.70 -2.33 13.41
CA GLY A 221 6.97 -1.77 13.92
C GLY A 221 7.14 -1.94 15.42
N ALA A 222 7.24 -0.83 16.17
CA ALA A 222 7.65 -0.83 17.58
C ALA A 222 6.90 -1.86 18.44
N ASP A 223 5.57 -1.95 18.29
CA ASP A 223 4.74 -2.83 19.12
C ASP A 223 4.92 -4.33 18.83
N THR A 224 5.39 -4.69 17.64
CA THR A 224 5.39 -6.09 17.16
C THR A 224 6.78 -6.66 16.94
N PHE A 225 7.76 -5.81 16.74
CA PHE A 225 9.09 -6.17 16.25
C PHE A 225 9.77 -7.28 17.06
N ARG A 226 9.82 -7.19 18.39
CA ARG A 226 10.46 -8.20 19.24
C ARG A 226 9.74 -9.55 19.20
N GLY A 227 8.41 -9.50 19.25
CA GLY A 227 7.59 -10.71 19.09
C GLY A 227 7.72 -11.32 17.70
N SER A 228 7.83 -10.48 16.66
CA SER A 228 8.08 -10.91 15.27
C SER A 228 9.38 -11.71 15.14
N LEU A 229 10.46 -11.27 15.79
CA LEU A 229 11.70 -12.04 15.86
C LEU A 229 11.53 -13.34 16.68
N ALA A 230 10.73 -13.31 17.75
CA ALA A 230 10.58 -14.46 18.65
C ALA A 230 9.89 -15.66 17.96
N VAL A 231 8.93 -15.42 17.08
CA VAL A 231 8.13 -16.46 16.42
C VAL A 231 8.80 -17.08 15.19
N LEU A 232 9.94 -16.56 14.73
CA LEU A 232 10.64 -17.11 13.56
C LEU A 232 11.25 -18.49 13.86
N ARG A 233 11.17 -19.41 12.90
CA ARG A 233 11.98 -20.64 12.93
C ARG A 233 13.47 -20.32 12.73
N PRO A 234 14.40 -21.25 13.04
CA PRO A 234 15.80 -21.11 12.64
C PRO A 234 15.90 -20.80 11.12
N ARG A 235 16.75 -19.82 10.77
CA ARG A 235 16.91 -19.26 9.41
C ARG A 235 15.65 -18.60 8.85
N GLY A 236 14.70 -18.19 9.73
CA GLY A 236 13.53 -17.40 9.35
C GLY A 236 13.88 -15.93 9.09
N THR A 237 13.00 -15.24 8.37
CA THR A 237 13.21 -13.86 7.96
C THR A 237 12.14 -12.94 8.55
N LEU A 238 12.57 -11.86 9.22
CA LEU A 238 11.71 -10.73 9.51
C LEU A 238 11.78 -9.73 8.36
N VAL A 239 10.67 -9.53 7.67
CA VAL A 239 10.51 -8.53 6.63
C VAL A 239 9.76 -7.35 7.23
N GLN A 240 10.50 -6.33 7.62
CA GLN A 240 9.96 -5.07 8.13
C GLN A 240 9.71 -4.15 6.94
N PHE A 241 8.46 -3.71 6.71
CA PHE A 241 8.14 -2.84 5.58
C PHE A 241 7.25 -1.64 5.93
N GLY A 242 7.06 -1.41 7.24
CA GLY A 242 6.34 -0.26 7.78
C GLY A 242 6.64 -0.06 9.27
N LYS A 243 6.15 1.04 9.83
CA LYS A 243 6.33 1.44 11.23
C LYS A 243 5.12 2.20 11.77
N ALA A 244 3.92 1.64 11.56
CA ALA A 244 2.67 2.30 11.91
C ALA A 244 2.53 2.61 13.42
N SER A 245 3.15 1.81 14.31
CA SER A 245 3.21 2.06 15.75
C SER A 245 4.48 2.81 16.20
N GLY A 246 5.35 3.18 15.27
CA GLY A 246 6.64 3.82 15.54
C GLY A 246 7.82 2.98 15.06
N SER A 247 9.01 3.58 15.11
CA SER A 247 10.25 2.88 14.76
C SER A 247 10.56 1.79 15.78
N PRO A 248 10.92 0.58 15.34
CA PRO A 248 11.40 -0.45 16.25
C PRO A 248 12.68 -0.02 16.96
N GLU A 249 12.95 -0.63 18.10
CA GLU A 249 14.22 -0.46 18.80
C GLU A 249 15.39 -0.98 17.95
N PRO A 250 16.59 -0.38 18.09
CA PRO A 250 17.80 -0.91 17.49
C PRO A 250 18.03 -2.38 17.85
N VAL A 251 18.53 -3.17 16.89
CA VAL A 251 18.87 -4.58 17.08
C VAL A 251 20.38 -4.73 17.03
N ASP A 252 20.96 -5.39 18.05
CA ASP A 252 22.32 -5.91 17.95
C ASP A 252 22.30 -7.08 16.95
N PRO A 253 23.08 -7.05 15.86
CA PRO A 253 23.15 -8.16 14.93
C PRO A 253 23.47 -9.52 15.59
N PHE A 254 24.17 -9.52 16.72
CA PHE A 254 24.47 -10.74 17.46
C PHE A 254 23.22 -11.42 18.04
N GLU A 255 22.14 -10.69 18.28
CA GLU A 255 20.86 -11.27 18.72
C GLU A 255 20.24 -12.22 17.68
N LEU A 256 20.58 -12.06 16.41
CA LEU A 256 20.09 -12.90 15.32
C LEU A 256 20.83 -14.26 15.23
N ALA A 257 22.06 -14.32 15.75
CA ALA A 257 22.97 -15.43 15.58
C ALA A 257 22.46 -16.78 16.14
N PRO A 258 21.82 -16.87 17.33
CA PRO A 258 21.41 -18.14 17.93
C PRO A 258 20.47 -18.98 17.04
N ARG A 259 19.70 -18.32 16.18
CA ARG A 259 18.78 -18.96 15.23
C ARG A 259 19.11 -18.64 13.77
N ALA A 260 20.25 -17.98 13.51
CA ALA A 260 20.67 -17.53 12.18
C ALA A 260 19.54 -16.78 11.44
N LEU A 261 18.89 -15.83 12.10
CA LEU A 261 17.78 -15.07 11.56
C LEU A 261 18.23 -14.06 10.52
N TYR A 262 17.32 -13.73 9.62
CA TYR A 262 17.49 -12.62 8.68
C TYR A 262 16.55 -11.48 9.03
N LEU A 263 17.03 -10.25 8.83
CA LEU A 263 16.25 -9.02 8.96
C LEU A 263 16.44 -8.18 7.72
N THR A 264 15.34 -7.75 7.10
CA THR A 264 15.38 -6.88 5.92
C THR A 264 14.29 -5.81 6.01
N TRP A 265 14.53 -4.66 5.34
CA TRP A 265 13.56 -3.57 5.21
C TRP A 265 13.46 -3.17 3.73
N PRO A 266 12.65 -3.90 2.95
CA PRO A 266 12.44 -3.58 1.55
C PRO A 266 11.48 -2.40 1.37
N ILE A 267 11.65 -1.66 0.27
CA ILE A 267 10.75 -0.59 -0.15
C ILE A 267 10.40 -0.75 -1.62
N LEU A 268 9.14 -0.49 -1.98
CA LEU A 268 8.59 -0.71 -3.32
C LEU A 268 9.43 -0.10 -4.46
N PRO A 269 10.00 1.13 -4.36
CA PRO A 269 10.76 1.73 -5.46
C PRO A 269 11.94 0.92 -5.97
N HIS A 270 12.53 0.06 -5.16
CA HIS A 270 13.61 -0.81 -5.59
C HIS A 270 13.14 -2.00 -6.43
N TYR A 271 11.85 -2.32 -6.40
CA TYR A 271 11.21 -3.44 -7.11
C TYR A 271 10.39 -2.97 -8.32
N THR A 272 10.30 -1.65 -8.52
CA THR A 272 9.61 -1.02 -9.66
C THR A 272 10.46 0.13 -10.21
N SER A 273 11.78 0.00 -10.16
CA SER A 273 12.72 1.09 -10.44
C SER A 273 12.69 1.52 -11.91
N THR A 274 12.45 0.59 -12.82
CA THR A 274 12.33 0.87 -14.25
C THR A 274 10.87 0.78 -14.71
N ALA A 275 10.56 1.35 -15.86
CA ALA A 275 9.24 1.20 -16.49
C ALA A 275 8.93 -0.29 -16.81
N GLU A 276 9.94 -1.10 -17.13
CA GLU A 276 9.80 -2.52 -17.39
C GLU A 276 9.45 -3.29 -16.10
N ASP A 277 10.16 -3.06 -14.98
CA ASP A 277 9.85 -3.68 -13.68
C ASP A 277 8.43 -3.34 -13.25
N LEU A 278 8.04 -2.06 -13.40
CA LEU A 278 6.68 -1.61 -13.09
C LEU A 278 5.64 -2.31 -13.97
N ALA A 279 5.90 -2.44 -15.27
CA ALA A 279 4.98 -3.10 -16.19
C ALA A 279 4.81 -4.59 -15.86
N ILE A 280 5.89 -5.31 -15.52
CA ILE A 280 5.85 -6.72 -15.09
C ILE A 280 5.04 -6.85 -13.79
N ALA A 281 5.32 -5.98 -12.81
CA ALA A 281 4.64 -6.02 -11.53
C ALA A 281 3.13 -5.71 -11.67
N ALA A 282 2.79 -4.75 -12.51
CA ALA A 282 1.40 -4.38 -12.80
C ALA A 282 0.66 -5.49 -13.56
N ALA A 283 1.31 -6.13 -14.53
CA ALA A 283 0.72 -7.27 -15.26
C ALA A 283 0.39 -8.42 -14.30
N ASP A 284 1.30 -8.81 -13.42
CA ASP A 284 1.08 -9.84 -12.39
C ASP A 284 -0.14 -9.49 -11.49
N LEU A 285 -0.25 -8.22 -11.09
CA LEU A 285 -1.35 -7.76 -10.24
C LEU A 285 -2.69 -7.85 -10.99
N PHE A 286 -2.75 -7.30 -12.20
CA PHE A 286 -3.99 -7.29 -12.97
C PHE A 286 -4.42 -8.68 -13.42
N ASP A 287 -3.47 -9.57 -13.74
CA ASP A 287 -3.75 -10.97 -14.03
C ASP A 287 -4.32 -11.69 -12.81
N ALA A 288 -3.79 -11.43 -11.61
CA ALA A 288 -4.34 -11.99 -10.38
C ALA A 288 -5.76 -11.49 -10.07
N ILE A 289 -6.08 -10.24 -10.43
CA ILE A 289 -7.44 -9.71 -10.34
C ILE A 289 -8.35 -10.35 -11.40
N ALA A 290 -7.91 -10.41 -12.65
CA ALA A 290 -8.69 -10.94 -13.77
C ALA A 290 -9.02 -12.44 -13.60
N THR A 291 -8.09 -13.20 -13.04
CA THR A 291 -8.28 -14.64 -12.75
C THR A 291 -9.06 -14.92 -11.46
N GLY A 292 -9.41 -13.86 -10.69
CA GLY A 292 -10.15 -13.99 -9.44
C GLY A 292 -9.35 -14.49 -8.25
N ILE A 293 -8.02 -14.58 -8.38
CA ILE A 293 -7.10 -14.82 -7.24
C ILE A 293 -7.23 -13.69 -6.23
N LEU A 294 -7.25 -12.44 -6.73
CA LEU A 294 -7.44 -11.26 -5.91
C LEU A 294 -8.86 -10.71 -6.11
N LYS A 295 -9.62 -10.70 -5.04
CA LYS A 295 -10.92 -10.02 -4.96
C LYS A 295 -10.70 -8.68 -4.30
N VAL A 296 -10.78 -7.61 -5.09
CA VAL A 296 -10.57 -6.24 -4.63
C VAL A 296 -11.93 -5.57 -4.46
N ASP A 297 -12.26 -5.23 -3.23
CA ASP A 297 -13.48 -4.49 -2.88
C ASP A 297 -13.11 -3.11 -2.33
N PRO A 298 -13.41 -2.01 -3.05
CA PRO A 298 -13.18 -0.65 -2.59
C PRO A 298 -14.27 -0.21 -1.60
N SER A 299 -14.40 -0.88 -0.46
CA SER A 299 -15.49 -0.70 0.51
C SER A 299 -15.43 0.61 1.29
N ASN A 300 -14.22 1.22 1.44
CA ASN A 300 -14.07 2.51 2.14
C ASN A 300 -13.89 3.62 1.10
N LEU A 301 -15.00 4.11 0.57
CA LEU A 301 -15.03 5.14 -0.46
C LEU A 301 -15.51 6.47 0.13
N TYR A 302 -14.58 7.42 0.30
CA TYR A 302 -14.85 8.77 0.76
C TYR A 302 -14.97 9.73 -0.43
N PRO A 303 -15.76 10.82 -0.36
CA PRO A 303 -15.57 11.98 -1.23
C PRO A 303 -14.17 12.57 -1.04
N PHE A 304 -13.56 13.16 -2.09
CA PHE A 304 -12.24 13.79 -1.95
C PHE A 304 -12.24 14.92 -0.91
N SER A 305 -13.34 15.65 -0.80
CA SER A 305 -13.56 16.68 0.23
C SER A 305 -13.48 16.16 1.68
N GLN A 306 -13.63 14.85 1.91
CA GLN A 306 -13.50 14.19 3.21
C GLN A 306 -12.10 13.60 3.47
N LEU A 307 -11.08 14.05 2.75
CA LEU A 307 -9.70 13.56 2.91
C LEU A 307 -9.21 13.63 4.37
N ILE A 308 -9.52 14.71 5.09
CA ILE A 308 -9.12 14.88 6.50
C ILE A 308 -9.75 13.78 7.38
N GLU A 309 -11.04 13.52 7.20
CA GLU A 309 -11.75 12.46 7.92
C GLU A 309 -11.18 11.07 7.59
N ALA A 310 -10.90 10.81 6.30
CA ALA A 310 -10.30 9.56 5.86
C ALA A 310 -8.91 9.33 6.48
N HIS A 311 -8.10 10.38 6.67
CA HIS A 311 -6.84 10.30 7.39
C HIS A 311 -7.03 9.97 8.88
N HIS A 312 -8.00 10.57 9.56
CA HIS A 312 -8.35 10.21 10.94
C HIS A 312 -8.76 8.75 11.05
N ASP A 313 -9.65 8.28 10.17
CA ASP A 313 -10.11 6.90 10.17
C ASP A 313 -8.98 5.89 9.94
N LEU A 314 -8.03 6.23 9.07
CA LEU A 314 -6.86 5.39 8.82
C LEU A 314 -5.94 5.32 10.03
N GLU A 315 -5.63 6.46 10.67
CA GLU A 315 -4.73 6.53 11.83
C GLU A 315 -5.33 5.89 13.07
N GLU A 316 -6.62 6.05 13.28
CA GLU A 316 -7.35 5.46 14.39
C GLU A 316 -7.72 3.99 14.14
N ARG A 317 -7.23 3.42 13.02
CA ARG A 317 -7.45 2.01 12.65
C ARG A 317 -8.94 1.65 12.48
N ARG A 318 -9.80 2.66 12.14
CA ARG A 318 -11.24 2.45 11.87
C ARG A 318 -11.49 1.86 10.49
N THR A 319 -10.56 2.04 9.55
CA THR A 319 -10.66 1.46 8.21
C THR A 319 -10.39 -0.05 8.21
N THR A 320 -11.03 -0.74 7.28
CA THR A 320 -10.79 -2.15 6.96
C THR A 320 -10.58 -2.28 5.45
N GLY A 321 -9.59 -3.05 5.01
CA GLY A 321 -9.24 -3.10 3.59
C GLY A 321 -8.65 -1.79 3.08
N ALA A 322 -8.80 -1.53 1.78
CA ALA A 322 -8.32 -0.32 1.15
C ALA A 322 -9.29 0.85 1.34
N ALA A 323 -8.77 2.04 1.59
CA ALA A 323 -9.52 3.29 1.56
C ALA A 323 -9.17 4.08 0.30
N VAL A 324 -10.18 4.67 -0.34
CA VAL A 324 -10.02 5.48 -1.54
C VAL A 324 -10.90 6.72 -1.49
N LEU A 325 -10.50 7.76 -2.22
CA LEU A 325 -11.19 9.03 -2.31
C LEU A 325 -11.73 9.20 -3.73
N ARG A 326 -13.03 9.38 -3.87
CA ARG A 326 -13.67 9.65 -5.17
C ARG A 326 -13.59 11.14 -5.47
N VAL A 327 -13.05 11.47 -6.63
CA VAL A 327 -13.12 12.82 -7.19
C VAL A 327 -14.43 12.95 -7.95
N THR A 328 -15.20 13.99 -7.64
CA THR A 328 -16.51 14.27 -8.25
C THR A 328 -16.49 15.63 -8.94
N THR A 329 -17.53 15.95 -9.70
CA THR A 329 -17.69 17.28 -10.31
C THR A 329 -17.75 18.42 -9.27
N ALA A 330 -18.18 18.13 -8.04
CA ALA A 330 -18.21 19.09 -6.95
C ALA A 330 -16.80 19.42 -6.39
N ASP A 331 -15.82 18.56 -6.67
CA ASP A 331 -14.44 18.77 -6.25
C ASP A 331 -13.61 19.57 -7.29
N LEU A 332 -14.17 19.79 -8.48
CA LEU A 332 -13.49 20.56 -9.52
C LEU A 332 -13.54 22.06 -9.21
N PRO A 333 -12.46 22.82 -9.55
CA PRO A 333 -12.42 24.27 -9.35
C PRO A 333 -13.45 25.02 -10.17
#